data_835ebfc927ffd5bc21cfed339ac5c92d
#
_entry.id   835ebfc927ffd5bc21cfed339ac5c92d
#
_cell.length_a   1.000
_cell.length_b   1.000
_cell.length_c   1.000
_cell.angle_alpha   90.00
_cell.angle_beta   90.00
_cell.angle_gamma   90.00
#
_symmetry.space_group_name_H-M   'P 1'
#
loop_
_entity.id
_entity.type
_entity.pdbx_description
1 polymer ?
#
loop_
_entity_poly.entity_id
_entity_poly.type
_entity_poly.pdbx_seq_one_letter_code
_entity_poly.pdbx_strand_id
1 'polypeptide(L)'
;MKKVTTRITEIQIIPIKAHNGLIAFASFVLDNKIYLSSIGIHSKLNQEGYRLTYPTKKIGDNHIQLFHPINKETSQIIEREVINQFKKVMQANDRYDSFNIPN
;
A
#
# COMPACT_ATOMS: atom_id res chain seq x y z
N MET A 1 11.65 19.81 -22.77
CA MET A 1 10.49 19.81 -21.87
C MET A 1 10.77 18.88 -20.69
N LYS A 2 10.60 19.38 -19.50
CA LYS A 2 10.83 18.55 -18.32
C LYS A 2 9.65 17.63 -18.08
N LYS A 3 9.94 16.35 -17.93
CA LYS A 3 8.93 15.38 -17.54
C LYS A 3 8.80 15.42 -16.03
N VAL A 4 7.60 15.71 -15.54
CA VAL A 4 7.32 15.67 -14.11
C VAL A 4 7.04 14.22 -13.73
N THR A 5 7.87 13.69 -12.84
CA THR A 5 7.73 12.31 -12.38
C THR A 5 7.31 12.28 -10.93
N THR A 6 6.27 11.54 -10.65
CA THR A 6 5.82 11.31 -9.28
C THR A 6 6.89 10.54 -8.52
N ARG A 7 7.24 11.03 -7.33
CA ARG A 7 8.26 10.38 -6.50
C ARG A 7 7.64 9.87 -5.23
N ILE A 8 7.81 8.59 -5.00
CA ILE A 8 7.31 7.90 -3.79
C ILE A 8 8.51 7.47 -2.98
N THR A 9 8.58 7.92 -1.72
CA THR A 9 9.68 7.59 -0.82
C THR A 9 9.16 7.26 0.57
N GLU A 10 10.04 6.73 1.42
CA GLU A 10 9.75 6.42 2.81
C GLU A 10 8.51 5.56 2.96
N ILE A 11 8.44 4.53 2.14
CA ILE A 11 7.32 3.60 2.16
C ILE A 11 7.43 2.72 3.39
N GLN A 12 6.39 2.72 4.21
CA GLN A 12 6.30 1.85 5.39
C GLN A 12 5.13 0.92 5.22
N ILE A 13 5.35 -0.34 5.55
CA ILE A 13 4.34 -1.39 5.44
C ILE A 13 4.07 -1.92 6.84
N ILE A 14 2.80 -1.96 7.21
CA ILE A 14 2.36 -2.51 8.49
C ILE A 14 1.46 -3.70 8.19
N PRO A 15 2.00 -4.94 8.25
CA PRO A 15 1.17 -6.13 8.07
C PRO A 15 0.17 -6.26 9.20
N ILE A 16 -1.01 -6.76 8.87
CA ILE A 16 -2.05 -7.00 9.87
C ILE A 16 -2.56 -8.42 9.72
N LYS A 17 -3.35 -8.86 10.69
CA LYS A 17 -4.06 -10.12 10.56
C LYS A 17 -5.09 -9.97 9.44
N ALA A 18 -5.05 -10.87 8.47
CA ALA A 18 -5.92 -10.77 7.29
C ALA A 18 -7.38 -10.69 7.69
N HIS A 19 -8.11 -9.77 7.06
CA HIS A 19 -9.52 -9.57 7.32
C HIS A 19 -10.21 -9.13 6.02
N ASN A 20 -11.05 -10.01 5.47
CA ASN A 20 -11.80 -9.76 4.24
C ASN A 20 -10.90 -9.29 3.07
N GLY A 21 -9.72 -9.91 2.95
CA GLY A 21 -8.77 -9.57 1.90
C GLY A 21 -7.77 -8.47 2.25
N LEU A 22 -8.06 -7.67 3.26
CA LEU A 22 -7.11 -6.65 3.73
C LEU A 22 -5.99 -7.33 4.51
N ILE A 23 -4.75 -7.10 4.09
CA ILE A 23 -3.60 -7.81 4.66
C ILE A 23 -2.51 -6.90 5.20
N ALA A 24 -2.54 -5.62 4.86
CA ALA A 24 -1.55 -4.67 5.36
C ALA A 24 -2.04 -3.25 5.14
N PHE A 25 -1.40 -2.31 5.83
CA PHE A 25 -1.54 -0.88 5.55
C PHE A 25 -0.19 -0.32 5.13
N ALA A 26 -0.23 0.73 4.34
CA ALA A 26 0.96 1.39 3.85
C ALA A 26 0.89 2.89 4.09
N SER A 27 2.06 3.49 4.21
CA SER A 27 2.21 4.94 4.20
C SER A 27 3.42 5.29 3.36
N PHE A 28 3.47 6.51 2.88
CA PHE A 28 4.62 6.96 2.09
C PHE A 28 4.64 8.48 2.02
N VAL A 29 5.75 9.00 1.52
CA VAL A 29 5.90 10.43 1.27
C VAL A 29 5.82 10.65 -0.24
N LEU A 30 5.00 11.60 -0.65
CA LEU A 30 4.79 11.95 -2.05
C LEU A 30 5.56 13.23 -2.38
N ASP A 31 6.46 13.15 -3.34
CA ASP A 31 7.24 14.29 -3.86
C ASP A 31 7.95 15.08 -2.76
N ASN A 32 8.38 14.43 -1.68
CA ASN A 32 9.00 15.06 -0.52
C ASN A 32 8.14 16.16 0.12
N LYS A 33 6.83 16.13 -0.12
CA LYS A 33 5.95 17.22 0.28
C LYS A 33 4.78 16.77 1.13
N ILE A 34 4.25 15.58 0.89
CA ILE A 34 3.02 15.14 1.54
C ILE A 34 3.21 13.74 2.08
N TYR A 35 2.87 13.56 3.36
CA TYR A 35 2.83 12.25 3.98
C TYR A 35 1.42 11.69 3.86
N LEU A 36 1.28 10.53 3.25
CA LEU A 36 -0.01 9.88 3.07
C LEU A 36 0.02 8.52 3.79
N SER A 37 -1.06 8.21 4.48
CA SER A 37 -1.14 6.98 5.28
C SER A 37 -2.48 6.31 5.14
N SER A 38 -2.63 5.15 5.79
CA SER A 38 -3.87 4.39 5.81
C SER A 38 -4.27 3.84 4.45
N ILE A 39 -3.29 3.61 3.59
CA ILE A 39 -3.56 2.97 2.29
C ILE A 39 -3.64 1.46 2.55
N GLY A 40 -4.77 0.85 2.20
CA GLY A 40 -4.95 -0.59 2.39
C GLY A 40 -4.34 -1.40 1.26
N ILE A 41 -3.70 -2.52 1.62
CA ILE A 41 -3.21 -3.49 0.64
C ILE A 41 -4.10 -4.72 0.76
N HIS A 42 -4.74 -5.08 -0.34
CA HIS A 42 -5.66 -6.22 -0.39
C HIS A 42 -5.14 -7.28 -1.33
N SER A 43 -5.31 -8.54 -0.95
CA SER A 43 -5.09 -9.63 -1.89
C SER A 43 -6.29 -9.73 -2.82
N LYS A 44 -6.02 -10.01 -4.10
CA LYS A 44 -7.10 -10.17 -5.07
C LYS A 44 -7.78 -11.51 -4.88
N LEU A 45 -9.10 -11.51 -5.01
CA LEU A 45 -9.88 -12.74 -4.91
C LEU A 45 -9.75 -13.54 -6.20
N ASN A 46 -9.55 -14.84 -6.06
CA ASN A 46 -9.53 -15.80 -7.17
C ASN A 46 -8.46 -15.52 -8.22
N GLN A 47 -7.43 -14.73 -7.89
CA GLN A 47 -6.31 -14.51 -8.79
C GLN A 47 -5.12 -14.02 -8.01
N GLU A 48 -3.94 -14.11 -8.59
CA GLU A 48 -2.73 -13.62 -7.96
C GLU A 48 -2.68 -12.10 -8.03
N GLY A 49 -2.01 -11.51 -7.05
CA GLY A 49 -1.74 -10.10 -7.05
C GLY A 49 -2.42 -9.37 -5.93
N TYR A 50 -2.18 -8.08 -5.90
CA TYR A 50 -2.64 -7.21 -4.84
C TYR A 50 -3.24 -5.94 -5.44
N ARG A 51 -4.11 -5.29 -4.67
CA ARG A 51 -4.65 -4.01 -5.05
C ARG A 51 -4.60 -3.07 -3.85
N LEU A 52 -4.58 -1.79 -4.13
CA LEU A 52 -4.59 -0.77 -3.09
C LEU A 52 -5.97 -0.16 -2.96
N THR A 53 -6.30 0.23 -1.73
CA THR A 53 -7.48 1.04 -1.47
C THR A 53 -7.05 2.30 -0.72
N TYR A 54 -7.71 3.39 -1.02
CA TYR A 54 -7.41 4.67 -0.39
C TYR A 54 -8.40 4.95 0.71
N PRO A 55 -8.00 5.69 1.77
CA PRO A 55 -8.85 5.83 2.94
C PRO A 55 -10.12 6.61 2.64
N THR A 56 -11.20 6.20 3.28
CA THR A 56 -12.49 6.86 3.18
C THR A 56 -12.99 7.22 4.57
N LYS A 57 -13.93 8.14 4.61
CA LYS A 57 -14.62 8.49 5.84
C LYS A 57 -16.11 8.36 5.61
N LYS A 58 -16.80 7.70 6.53
CA LYS A 58 -18.23 7.56 6.46
C LYS A 58 -18.91 8.78 7.09
N ILE A 59 -19.78 9.44 6.32
CA ILE A 59 -20.56 10.57 6.81
C ILE A 59 -22.01 10.27 6.49
N GLY A 60 -22.81 9.97 7.52
CA GLY A 60 -24.16 9.50 7.32
C GLY A 60 -24.14 8.20 6.53
N ASP A 61 -24.86 8.14 5.42
CA ASP A 61 -24.89 6.96 4.56
C ASP A 61 -23.88 7.02 3.42
N ASN A 62 -23.04 8.07 3.39
CA ASN A 62 -22.09 8.28 2.31
C ASN A 62 -20.68 7.97 2.74
N HIS A 63 -19.88 7.47 1.80
CA HIS A 63 -18.46 7.28 1.98
C HIS A 63 -17.70 8.29 1.13
N ILE A 64 -16.81 9.05 1.77
CA ILE A 64 -16.05 10.08 1.09
C ILE A 64 -14.58 9.67 1.10
N GLN A 65 -13.94 9.65 -0.06
CA GLN A 65 -12.51 9.39 -0.12
C GLN A 65 -11.75 10.58 0.44
N LEU A 66 -10.81 10.32 1.34
CA LEU A 66 -10.00 11.37 1.93
C LEU A 66 -8.93 11.87 0.97
N PHE A 67 -8.36 10.97 0.21
CA PHE A 67 -7.46 11.29 -0.88
C PHE A 67 -7.34 10.10 -1.80
N HIS A 68 -6.96 10.35 -3.04
CA HIS A 68 -6.68 9.29 -4.01
C HIS A 68 -6.00 9.91 -5.22
N PRO A 69 -5.24 9.10 -5.98
CA PRO A 69 -4.64 9.63 -7.22
C PRO A 69 -5.73 9.95 -8.24
N ILE A 70 -5.51 11.02 -9.00
CA ILE A 70 -6.52 11.48 -9.95
C ILE A 70 -6.13 11.22 -11.40
N ASN A 71 -4.99 10.59 -11.63
CA ASN A 71 -4.62 10.17 -12.97
C ASN A 71 -4.03 8.77 -12.92
N LYS A 72 -4.10 8.11 -14.08
CA LYS A 72 -3.69 6.73 -14.20
C LYS A 72 -2.21 6.53 -13.95
N GLU A 73 -1.37 7.43 -14.44
CA GLU A 73 0.07 7.32 -14.29
C GLU A 73 0.48 7.33 -12.82
N THR A 74 -0.01 8.31 -12.07
CA THR A 74 0.29 8.40 -10.64
C THR A 74 -0.22 7.18 -9.89
N SER A 75 -1.43 6.73 -10.20
CA SER A 75 -2.02 5.55 -9.58
C SER A 75 -1.15 4.32 -9.79
N GLN A 76 -0.64 4.12 -11.01
CA GLN A 76 0.20 2.97 -11.32
C GLN A 76 1.55 3.05 -10.63
N ILE A 77 2.13 4.24 -10.53
CA ILE A 77 3.41 4.42 -9.84
C ILE A 77 3.27 4.08 -8.36
N ILE A 78 2.24 4.61 -7.71
CA ILE A 78 1.99 4.34 -6.30
C ILE A 78 1.79 2.83 -6.09
N GLU A 79 0.93 2.22 -6.89
CA GLU A 79 0.63 0.80 -6.75
C GLU A 79 1.90 -0.04 -6.90
N ARG A 80 2.68 0.22 -7.95
CA ARG A 80 3.91 -0.54 -8.20
C ARG A 80 4.90 -0.42 -7.05
N GLU A 81 5.17 0.81 -6.59
CA GLU A 81 6.17 1.03 -5.56
C GLU A 81 5.74 0.48 -4.21
N VAL A 82 4.48 0.68 -3.85
CA VAL A 82 3.97 0.19 -2.57
C VAL A 82 3.94 -1.34 -2.56
N ILE A 83 3.46 -1.96 -3.62
CA ILE A 83 3.37 -3.42 -3.67
C ILE A 83 4.76 -4.04 -3.72
N ASN A 84 5.72 -3.44 -4.43
CA ASN A 84 7.08 -3.93 -4.42
C ASN A 84 7.67 -3.90 -3.01
N GLN A 85 7.44 -2.84 -2.27
CA GLN A 85 7.92 -2.74 -0.90
C GLN A 85 7.21 -3.74 0.00
N PHE A 86 5.91 -3.93 -0.19
CA PHE A 86 5.16 -4.94 0.55
C PHE A 86 5.76 -6.32 0.36
N LYS A 87 6.07 -6.70 -0.87
CA LYS A 87 6.65 -8.01 -1.16
C LYS A 87 8.01 -8.17 -0.47
N LYS A 88 8.83 -7.12 -0.47
CA LYS A 88 10.12 -7.17 0.22
C LYS A 88 9.96 -7.37 1.72
N VAL A 89 9.02 -6.67 2.33
CA VAL A 89 8.78 -6.79 3.76
C VAL A 89 8.30 -8.20 4.10
N MET A 90 7.39 -8.74 3.32
CA MET A 90 6.86 -10.07 3.59
C MET A 90 7.92 -11.16 3.39
N GLN A 91 8.80 -11.02 2.41
CA GLN A 91 9.90 -11.94 2.22
C GLN A 91 10.89 -11.89 3.40
N ALA A 92 11.18 -10.69 3.88
CA ALA A 92 12.06 -10.52 5.04
C ALA A 92 11.45 -11.16 6.28
N ASN A 93 10.15 -11.00 6.49
CA ASN A 93 9.47 -11.63 7.61
C ASN A 93 9.51 -13.15 7.52
N ASP A 94 9.27 -13.69 6.33
CA ASP A 94 9.33 -15.13 6.12
C ASP A 94 10.73 -15.67 6.42
N ARG A 95 11.77 -14.99 5.97
CA ARG A 95 13.13 -15.39 6.27
C ARG A 95 13.42 -15.34 7.75
N TYR A 96 12.98 -14.27 8.40
CA TYR A 96 13.18 -14.10 9.83
C TYR A 96 12.50 -15.23 10.59
N ASP A 97 11.25 -15.50 10.24
CA ASP A 97 10.49 -16.58 10.90
C ASP A 97 11.16 -17.93 10.68
N SER A 98 11.68 -18.19 9.49
CA SER A 98 12.37 -19.44 9.20
C SER A 98 13.61 -19.62 10.06
N PHE A 99 14.34 -18.55 10.34
CA PHE A 99 15.54 -18.59 11.18
C PHE A 99 15.20 -18.74 12.66
N ASN A 100 14.07 -18.27 13.08
CA ASN A 100 13.72 -18.17 14.49
C ASN A 100 12.67 -19.17 14.94
N ILE A 101 12.29 -20.10 14.08
CA ILE A 101 11.34 -21.15 14.47
C ILE A 101 12.07 -22.12 15.40
N PRO A 102 11.61 -22.27 16.65
CA PRO A 102 12.20 -23.27 17.54
C PRO A 102 11.83 -24.66 17.06
N ASN A 103 12.77 -25.54 17.09
CA ASN A 103 12.52 -26.92 16.74
C ASN A 103 11.80 -27.65 17.88
#